data_f496013557377b6124c2879686a307e9
#
_entry.id   f496013557377b6124c2879686a307e9
#
_cell.length_a   1.000
_cell.length_b   1.000
_cell.length_c   1.000
_cell.angle_alpha   90.00
_cell.angle_beta   90.00
_cell.angle_gamma   90.00
#
_symmetry.space_group_name_H-M   'P 1'
#
loop_
_entity.id
_entity.type
_entity.pdbx_description
1 polymer ?
#
loop_
_entity_poly.entity_id
_entity_poly.type
_entity_poly.pdbx_seq_one_letter_code
_entity_poly.pdbx_strand_id
1 'polypeptide(L)'
;MAVPSIPISVLSSAFLTGVLLGLTPSPGMASDSSLIAIRTPSGSTIQAELADTPFKRATGLMYRDHLKKDHGMLFVFGQPHAWSFWMKNTKIALDLIWLDDKKRVVHIERNVPICTKTDDSCPQYRPNSEAAVYVLEIAGGTADSYKIEKGSTLQFTKS
;
A
#
# COMPACT_ATOMS: atom_id res chain seq x y z
N MET A 1 -58.31 57.67 26.80
CA MET A 1 -58.36 57.84 28.26
C MET A 1 -57.47 56.85 28.94
N ALA A 2 -56.53 57.42 29.70
CA ALA A 2 -55.84 56.85 30.82
C ALA A 2 -54.98 55.57 30.63
N VAL A 3 -53.70 55.82 30.58
CA VAL A 3 -52.58 54.92 30.96
C VAL A 3 -52.48 54.88 32.49
N PRO A 4 -52.03 53.78 33.10
CA PRO A 4 -50.88 53.93 33.97
C PRO A 4 -49.84 52.83 33.83
N SER A 5 -48.65 53.24 33.64
CA SER A 5 -47.40 53.17 34.40
C SER A 5 -46.95 51.81 34.96
N ILE A 6 -45.83 51.43 34.46
CA ILE A 6 -44.93 50.35 34.83
C ILE A 6 -44.18 50.68 36.13
N PRO A 7 -43.73 49.69 36.92
CA PRO A 7 -42.40 49.80 37.49
C PRO A 7 -41.41 48.70 37.00
N ILE A 8 -40.28 49.16 36.64
CA ILE A 8 -39.05 48.49 36.35
C ILE A 8 -38.52 47.82 37.63
N SER A 9 -38.20 46.58 37.53
CA SER A 9 -37.25 45.93 38.45
C SER A 9 -36.20 45.18 37.64
N VAL A 10 -35.02 45.76 37.70
CA VAL A 10 -33.77 45.29 37.14
C VAL A 10 -33.27 44.13 38.02
N LEU A 11 -33.01 42.97 37.42
CA LEU A 11 -32.04 42.03 37.98
C LEU A 11 -31.24 41.42 36.84
N SER A 12 -30.08 41.95 36.71
CA SER A 12 -28.99 41.50 35.86
C SER A 12 -28.52 40.14 36.32
N SER A 13 -28.57 39.16 35.48
CA SER A 13 -27.76 37.96 35.61
C SER A 13 -27.19 37.61 34.23
N ALA A 14 -25.98 38.07 34.05
CA ALA A 14 -25.17 37.70 32.90
C ALA A 14 -24.78 36.22 33.01
N PHE A 15 -25.45 35.36 32.26
CA PHE A 15 -24.96 34.02 31.99
C PHE A 15 -23.99 34.13 30.79
N LEU A 16 -22.71 34.10 31.13
CA LEU A 16 -21.64 33.85 30.16
C LEU A 16 -21.77 32.39 29.68
N THR A 17 -22.52 32.15 28.62
CA THR A 17 -22.44 30.88 27.91
C THR A 17 -21.15 30.88 27.10
N GLY A 18 -20.13 30.26 27.67
CA GLY A 18 -18.90 29.90 26.96
C GLY A 18 -19.24 28.93 25.84
N VAL A 19 -19.19 29.43 24.60
CA VAL A 19 -19.19 28.55 23.42
C VAL A 19 -17.86 27.83 23.42
N LEU A 20 -17.86 26.60 23.92
CA LEU A 20 -16.79 25.65 23.67
C LEU A 20 -16.83 25.35 22.18
N LEU A 21 -15.97 25.99 21.38
CA LEU A 21 -15.66 25.52 20.04
C LEU A 21 -14.99 24.14 20.23
N GLY A 22 -15.80 23.08 20.11
CA GLY A 22 -15.27 21.74 19.97
C GLY A 22 -14.44 21.69 18.68
N LEU A 23 -13.11 21.59 18.84
CA LEU A 23 -12.26 21.13 17.76
C LEU A 23 -12.73 19.70 17.45
N THR A 24 -13.56 19.56 16.42
CA THR A 24 -13.77 18.25 15.80
C THR A 24 -12.44 17.84 15.20
N PRO A 25 -11.84 16.70 15.59
CA PRO A 25 -10.68 16.21 14.89
C PRO A 25 -11.11 15.95 13.43
N SER A 26 -10.44 16.61 12.50
CA SER A 26 -10.54 16.28 11.09
C SER A 26 -10.35 14.78 10.96
N PRO A 27 -11.19 14.05 10.18
CA PRO A 27 -10.89 12.68 9.84
C PRO A 27 -9.56 12.70 9.12
N GLY A 28 -8.51 12.34 9.86
CA GLY A 28 -7.22 12.06 9.25
C GLY A 28 -7.49 11.08 8.13
N MET A 29 -7.02 11.38 6.93
CA MET A 29 -6.99 10.42 5.83
C MET A 29 -6.18 9.23 6.35
N ALA A 30 -6.88 8.23 6.90
CA ALA A 30 -6.32 6.94 7.17
C ALA A 30 -5.82 6.44 5.81
N SER A 31 -4.52 6.41 5.61
CA SER A 31 -3.96 5.64 4.52
C SER A 31 -4.29 4.19 4.88
N ASP A 32 -5.38 3.69 4.30
CA ASP A 32 -5.80 2.30 4.42
C ASP A 32 -4.87 1.43 3.57
N SER A 33 -3.61 1.42 3.91
CA SER A 33 -2.66 0.42 3.46
C SER A 33 -2.65 -0.68 4.50
N SER A 34 -3.62 -1.60 4.39
CA SER A 34 -3.57 -2.83 5.16
C SER A 34 -2.26 -3.54 4.82
N LEU A 35 -1.32 -3.54 5.77
CA LEU A 35 -0.08 -4.30 5.63
C LEU A 35 -0.36 -5.77 5.89
N ILE A 36 0.22 -6.62 5.05
CA ILE A 36 0.21 -8.06 5.22
C ILE A 36 1.61 -8.53 5.57
N ALA A 37 1.70 -9.34 6.62
CA ALA A 37 2.95 -9.95 7.04
C ALA A 37 3.25 -11.19 6.18
N ILE A 38 4.37 -11.18 5.46
CA ILE A 38 4.83 -12.27 4.61
C ILE A 38 6.06 -12.89 5.25
N ARG A 39 5.94 -14.12 5.73
CA ARG A 39 7.08 -14.88 6.27
C ARG A 39 7.88 -15.51 5.14
N THR A 40 9.16 -15.28 5.15
CA THR A 40 10.11 -15.73 4.13
C THR A 40 10.82 -17.03 4.52
N PRO A 41 11.48 -17.73 3.59
CA PRO A 41 12.27 -18.92 3.89
C PRO A 41 13.41 -18.70 4.89
N SER A 42 13.95 -17.49 5.00
CA SER A 42 14.96 -17.15 6.04
C SER A 42 14.37 -17.07 7.45
N GLY A 43 13.04 -17.11 7.59
CA GLY A 43 12.34 -16.88 8.86
C GLY A 43 12.03 -15.40 9.15
N SER A 44 12.52 -14.48 8.33
CA SER A 44 12.23 -13.04 8.42
C SER A 44 10.83 -12.73 7.93
N THR A 45 10.32 -11.55 8.26
CA THR A 45 8.99 -11.07 7.82
C THR A 45 9.15 -9.81 6.98
N ILE A 46 8.43 -9.77 5.86
CA ILE A 46 8.24 -8.60 5.01
C ILE A 46 6.85 -8.03 5.28
N GLN A 47 6.75 -6.73 5.51
CA GLN A 47 5.49 -6.00 5.64
C GLN A 47 5.09 -5.48 4.25
N ALA A 48 4.16 -6.15 3.59
CA ALA A 48 3.75 -5.78 2.25
C ALA A 48 2.42 -5.02 2.24
N GLU A 49 2.36 -3.92 1.52
CA GLU A 49 1.11 -3.26 1.18
C GLU A 49 0.31 -4.14 0.21
N LEU A 50 -1.00 -4.14 0.32
CA LEU A 50 -1.86 -4.96 -0.52
C LEU A 50 -2.34 -4.19 -1.74
N ALA A 51 -2.00 -4.66 -2.96
CA ALA A 51 -2.49 -4.16 -4.23
C ALA A 51 -3.52 -5.14 -4.82
N ASP A 52 -4.76 -5.06 -4.35
CA ASP A 52 -5.87 -5.97 -4.69
C ASP A 52 -6.98 -5.32 -5.53
N THR A 53 -6.90 -4.01 -5.75
CA THR A 53 -7.80 -3.28 -6.65
C THR A 53 -7.12 -2.96 -7.98
N PRO A 54 -7.88 -2.76 -9.09
CA PRO A 54 -7.29 -2.35 -10.36
C PRO A 54 -6.42 -1.09 -10.25
N PHE A 55 -6.87 -0.10 -9.49
CA PHE A 55 -6.12 1.15 -9.27
C PHE A 55 -4.79 0.91 -8.54
N LYS A 56 -4.80 0.18 -7.41
CA LYS A 56 -3.59 -0.14 -6.65
C LYS A 56 -2.61 -0.96 -7.50
N ARG A 57 -3.10 -1.93 -8.29
CA ARG A 57 -2.24 -2.71 -9.19
C ARG A 57 -1.63 -1.87 -10.32
N ALA A 58 -2.38 -0.91 -10.86
CA ALA A 58 -1.87 -0.03 -11.92
C ALA A 58 -0.82 0.95 -11.39
N THR A 59 -0.97 1.43 -10.16
CA THR A 59 -0.04 2.40 -9.55
C THR A 59 1.21 1.71 -8.97
N GLY A 60 1.04 0.58 -8.28
CA GLY A 60 2.15 -0.14 -7.65
C GLY A 60 3.03 0.76 -6.79
N LEU A 61 4.35 0.61 -6.92
CA LEU A 61 5.36 1.40 -6.23
C LEU A 61 5.83 2.65 -7.00
N MET A 62 5.06 3.09 -8.01
CA MET A 62 5.39 4.30 -8.78
C MET A 62 5.56 5.52 -7.88
N TYR A 63 6.45 6.42 -8.28
CA TYR A 63 6.76 7.73 -7.66
C TYR A 63 7.36 7.66 -6.26
N ARG A 64 7.65 6.48 -5.71
CA ARG A 64 8.31 6.33 -4.41
C ARG A 64 9.80 6.51 -4.55
N ASP A 65 10.38 7.32 -3.67
CA ASP A 65 11.82 7.61 -3.66
C ASP A 65 12.62 6.55 -2.87
N HIS A 66 11.96 5.79 -2.00
CA HIS A 66 12.58 4.72 -1.21
C HIS A 66 11.59 3.63 -0.82
N LEU A 67 12.10 2.44 -0.57
CA LEU A 67 11.41 1.30 0.01
C LEU A 67 12.29 0.72 1.11
N LYS A 68 11.75 0.58 2.32
CA LYS A 68 12.48 -0.09 3.42
C LYS A 68 12.75 -1.54 3.06
N LYS A 69 13.88 -2.08 3.49
CA LYS A 69 14.29 -3.47 3.16
C LYS A 69 13.28 -4.52 3.61
N ASP A 70 12.59 -4.28 4.72
CA ASP A 70 11.58 -5.16 5.30
C ASP A 70 10.15 -4.83 4.82
N HIS A 71 9.99 -4.01 3.77
CA HIS A 71 8.72 -3.63 3.19
C HIS A 71 8.63 -4.04 1.72
N GLY A 72 7.40 -4.15 1.23
CA GLY A 72 7.10 -4.47 -0.16
C GLY A 72 5.67 -4.16 -0.54
N MET A 73 5.27 -4.63 -1.71
CA MET A 73 3.88 -4.59 -2.17
C MET A 73 3.50 -5.95 -2.73
N LEU A 74 2.39 -6.51 -2.25
CA LEU A 74 1.82 -7.76 -2.72
C LEU A 74 0.65 -7.47 -3.65
N PHE A 75 0.83 -7.76 -4.92
CA PHE A 75 -0.21 -7.70 -5.94
C PHE A 75 -1.01 -9.00 -5.90
N VAL A 76 -2.34 -8.87 -5.87
CA VAL A 76 -3.26 -10.01 -5.84
C VAL A 76 -4.11 -10.00 -7.10
N PHE A 77 -4.09 -11.11 -7.81
CA PHE A 77 -4.88 -11.32 -9.02
C PHE A 77 -5.94 -12.39 -8.79
N GLY A 78 -7.07 -12.26 -9.47
CA GLY A 78 -8.20 -13.18 -9.28
C GLY A 78 -8.04 -14.52 -10.00
N GLN A 79 -7.04 -14.65 -10.88
CA GLN A 79 -6.82 -15.83 -11.71
C GLN A 79 -5.34 -15.98 -12.05
N PRO A 80 -4.88 -17.22 -12.33
CA PRO A 80 -3.52 -17.46 -12.80
C PRO A 80 -3.28 -16.84 -14.18
N HIS A 81 -2.12 -16.21 -14.35
CA HIS A 81 -1.68 -15.68 -15.64
C HIS A 81 -0.19 -15.36 -15.61
N ALA A 82 0.44 -15.15 -16.79
CA ALA A 82 1.80 -14.59 -16.91
C ALA A 82 1.76 -13.07 -16.75
N TRP A 83 1.43 -12.60 -15.55
CA TRP A 83 1.28 -11.17 -15.25
C TRP A 83 2.56 -10.40 -15.56
N SER A 84 2.44 -9.38 -16.43
CA SER A 84 3.55 -8.54 -16.86
C SER A 84 3.68 -7.31 -15.98
N PHE A 85 4.92 -6.96 -15.66
CA PHE A 85 5.29 -5.80 -14.86
C PHE A 85 6.30 -4.93 -15.61
N TRP A 86 6.34 -3.66 -15.30
CA TRP A 86 7.29 -2.69 -15.84
C TRP A 86 7.78 -1.74 -14.76
N MET A 87 8.88 -1.05 -15.01
CA MET A 87 9.48 -0.10 -14.08
C MET A 87 9.16 1.36 -14.43
N LYS A 88 8.06 1.60 -15.18
CA LYS A 88 7.62 2.96 -15.53
C LYS A 88 7.33 3.74 -14.25
N ASN A 89 7.84 4.99 -14.19
CA ASN A 89 7.68 5.87 -13.02
C ASN A 89 8.16 5.30 -11.68
N THR A 90 8.88 4.18 -11.67
CA THR A 90 9.46 3.59 -10.47
C THR A 90 10.88 4.10 -10.30
N LYS A 91 11.18 4.70 -9.14
CA LYS A 91 12.45 5.38 -8.88
C LYS A 91 13.45 4.54 -8.07
N ILE A 92 13.09 3.31 -7.75
CA ILE A 92 13.87 2.36 -6.95
C ILE A 92 14.00 1.05 -7.71
N ALA A 93 15.17 0.42 -7.68
CA ALA A 93 15.34 -0.93 -8.21
C ALA A 93 14.54 -1.93 -7.36
N LEU A 94 13.94 -2.94 -7.99
CA LEU A 94 13.08 -3.91 -7.33
C LEU A 94 13.49 -5.35 -7.65
N ASP A 95 13.21 -6.26 -6.71
CA ASP A 95 13.06 -7.67 -7.01
C ASP A 95 11.56 -7.96 -7.26
N LEU A 96 11.25 -8.60 -8.39
CA LEU A 96 9.89 -8.99 -8.78
C LEU A 96 9.76 -10.50 -8.60
N ILE A 97 8.78 -10.94 -7.80
CA ILE A 97 8.63 -12.34 -7.37
C ILE A 97 7.22 -12.82 -7.68
N TRP A 98 7.08 -13.70 -8.67
CA TRP A 98 5.78 -14.29 -9.04
C TRP A 98 5.51 -15.57 -8.25
N LEU A 99 4.30 -15.69 -7.72
CA LEU A 99 3.89 -16.78 -6.86
C LEU A 99 2.61 -17.43 -7.40
N ASP A 100 2.54 -18.75 -7.32
CA ASP A 100 1.32 -19.51 -7.63
C ASP A 100 0.25 -19.39 -6.50
N ASP A 101 -0.87 -20.06 -6.67
CA ASP A 101 -1.98 -20.12 -5.71
C ASP A 101 -1.59 -20.77 -4.36
N LYS A 102 -0.52 -21.60 -4.36
CA LYS A 102 0.09 -22.20 -3.17
C LYS A 102 1.17 -21.34 -2.55
N LYS A 103 1.34 -20.10 -3.05
CA LYS A 103 2.36 -19.13 -2.61
C LYS A 103 3.78 -19.61 -2.83
N ARG A 104 3.98 -20.51 -3.79
CA ARG A 104 5.29 -20.98 -4.21
C ARG A 104 5.83 -20.05 -5.32
N VAL A 105 7.08 -19.69 -5.23
CA VAL A 105 7.78 -18.86 -6.23
C VAL A 105 7.90 -19.64 -7.54
N VAL A 106 7.26 -19.14 -8.59
CA VAL A 106 7.31 -19.73 -9.95
C VAL A 106 8.33 -19.00 -10.84
N HIS A 107 8.58 -17.73 -10.55
CA HIS A 107 9.56 -16.91 -11.27
C HIS A 107 10.06 -15.77 -10.39
N ILE A 108 11.27 -15.30 -10.67
CA ILE A 108 11.87 -14.16 -9.98
C ILE A 108 12.78 -13.38 -10.94
N GLU A 109 12.60 -12.07 -10.98
CA GLU A 109 13.51 -11.12 -11.60
C GLU A 109 14.19 -10.33 -10.49
N ARG A 110 15.53 -10.31 -10.48
CA ARG A 110 16.33 -9.74 -9.39
C ARG A 110 16.92 -8.40 -9.79
N ASN A 111 16.90 -7.47 -8.85
CA ASN A 111 17.53 -6.15 -8.98
C ASN A 111 17.19 -5.47 -10.30
N VAL A 112 15.90 -5.51 -10.66
CA VAL A 112 15.38 -4.89 -11.87
C VAL A 112 15.66 -3.39 -11.83
N PRO A 113 16.38 -2.83 -12.79
CA PRO A 113 16.77 -1.43 -12.77
C PRO A 113 15.59 -0.49 -13.03
N ILE A 114 15.71 0.74 -12.57
CA ILE A 114 14.75 1.80 -12.90
C ILE A 114 14.68 2.01 -14.42
N CYS A 115 13.52 2.40 -14.92
CA CYS A 115 13.35 2.83 -16.29
C CYS A 115 13.39 4.36 -16.37
N THR A 116 14.35 4.90 -17.10
CA THR A 116 14.54 6.35 -17.29
C THR A 116 13.74 6.93 -18.44
N LYS A 117 12.99 6.09 -19.17
CA LYS A 117 12.18 6.51 -20.31
C LYS A 117 10.91 7.20 -19.82
N THR A 118 10.51 8.26 -20.53
CA THR A 118 9.32 9.05 -20.19
C THR A 118 8.06 8.57 -20.92
N ASP A 119 8.23 7.71 -21.92
CA ASP A 119 7.16 7.07 -22.69
C ASP A 119 6.86 5.64 -22.21
N ASP A 120 5.99 4.93 -22.93
CA ASP A 120 5.57 3.57 -22.60
C ASP A 120 6.54 2.49 -23.13
N SER A 121 7.78 2.86 -23.47
CA SER A 121 8.80 1.94 -24.01
C SER A 121 9.68 1.30 -22.94
N CYS A 122 9.27 1.34 -21.65
CA CYS A 122 9.95 0.61 -20.60
C CYS A 122 9.88 -0.92 -20.85
N PRO A 123 10.97 -1.65 -20.53
CA PRO A 123 10.96 -3.10 -20.64
C PRO A 123 9.85 -3.74 -19.81
N GLN A 124 9.29 -4.83 -20.34
CA GLN A 124 8.29 -5.64 -19.68
C GLN A 124 8.95 -6.89 -19.08
N TYR A 125 8.63 -7.20 -17.85
CA TYR A 125 9.09 -8.37 -17.12
C TYR A 125 7.90 -9.29 -16.85
N ARG A 126 8.01 -10.56 -17.20
CA ARG A 126 6.94 -11.54 -17.01
C ARG A 126 7.51 -12.94 -16.82
N PRO A 127 6.81 -13.83 -16.10
CA PRO A 127 7.24 -15.20 -15.95
C PRO A 127 7.05 -16.01 -17.26
N ASN A 128 7.79 -17.09 -17.40
CA ASN A 128 7.59 -18.08 -18.47
C ASN A 128 6.44 -19.05 -18.15
N SER A 129 5.66 -18.80 -17.11
CA SER A 129 4.58 -19.65 -16.62
C SER A 129 3.34 -18.81 -16.39
N GLU A 130 2.17 -19.33 -16.75
CA GLU A 130 0.88 -18.70 -16.51
C GLU A 130 0.27 -19.06 -15.14
N ALA A 131 1.07 -19.57 -14.20
CA ALA A 131 0.59 -20.04 -12.91
C ALA A 131 0.56 -18.92 -11.83
N ALA A 132 1.01 -17.70 -12.12
CA ALA A 132 1.12 -16.67 -11.10
C ALA A 132 -0.24 -16.09 -10.73
N VAL A 133 -0.56 -16.09 -9.43
CA VAL A 133 -1.74 -15.47 -8.81
C VAL A 133 -1.36 -14.26 -7.99
N TYR A 134 -0.11 -14.22 -7.52
CA TYR A 134 0.45 -13.11 -6.75
C TYR A 134 1.76 -12.65 -7.37
N VAL A 135 2.08 -11.36 -7.18
CA VAL A 135 3.42 -10.82 -7.42
C VAL A 135 3.83 -10.01 -6.20
N LEU A 136 5.02 -10.27 -5.68
CA LEU A 136 5.59 -9.52 -4.57
C LEU A 136 6.73 -8.66 -5.11
N GLU A 137 6.63 -7.34 -4.91
CA GLU A 137 7.70 -6.37 -5.15
C GLU A 137 8.39 -6.03 -3.84
N ILE A 138 9.72 -6.13 -3.81
CA ILE A 138 10.58 -5.72 -2.69
C ILE A 138 11.79 -4.95 -3.22
N ALA A 139 12.53 -4.29 -2.31
CA ALA A 139 13.73 -3.55 -2.71
C ALA A 139 14.73 -4.45 -3.43
N GLY A 140 15.31 -3.94 -4.53
CA GLY A 140 16.20 -4.69 -5.40
C GLY A 140 17.40 -5.29 -4.66
N GLY A 141 17.70 -6.56 -4.95
CA GLY A 141 18.79 -7.32 -4.33
C GLY A 141 18.50 -7.81 -2.90
N THR A 142 17.27 -7.66 -2.38
CA THR A 142 16.94 -8.12 -1.02
C THR A 142 16.41 -9.56 -0.99
N ALA A 143 15.94 -10.11 -2.11
CA ALA A 143 15.41 -11.47 -2.18
C ALA A 143 16.41 -12.54 -1.70
N ASP A 144 17.70 -12.34 -1.97
CA ASP A 144 18.77 -13.28 -1.55
C ASP A 144 18.90 -13.32 -0.03
N SER A 145 18.83 -12.15 0.64
CA SER A 145 18.89 -12.08 2.11
C SER A 145 17.70 -12.78 2.77
N TYR A 146 16.58 -12.86 2.09
CA TYR A 146 15.37 -13.57 2.52
C TYR A 146 15.36 -15.04 2.10
N LYS A 147 16.39 -15.53 1.41
CA LYS A 147 16.46 -16.88 0.83
C LYS A 147 15.28 -17.20 -0.07
N ILE A 148 14.80 -16.20 -0.80
CA ILE A 148 13.70 -16.35 -1.75
C ILE A 148 14.28 -16.81 -3.08
N GLU A 149 13.94 -18.04 -3.47
CA GLU A 149 14.41 -18.67 -4.71
C GLU A 149 13.21 -19.30 -5.44
N LYS A 150 13.36 -19.59 -6.71
CA LYS A 150 12.37 -20.36 -7.46
C LYS A 150 12.08 -21.70 -6.76
N GLY A 151 10.80 -21.99 -6.51
CA GLY A 151 10.36 -23.16 -5.74
C GLY A 151 10.20 -22.90 -4.23
N SER A 152 10.74 -21.80 -3.67
CA SER A 152 10.49 -21.41 -2.28
C SER A 152 9.01 -21.13 -2.05
N THR A 153 8.54 -21.36 -0.82
CA THR A 153 7.16 -21.03 -0.41
C THR A 153 7.18 -19.89 0.60
N LEU A 154 6.40 -18.85 0.34
CA LEU A 154 6.14 -17.76 1.26
C LEU A 154 4.88 -18.04 2.07
N GLN A 155 4.82 -17.55 3.32
CA GLN A 155 3.66 -17.77 4.18
C GLN A 155 2.98 -16.44 4.49
N PHE A 156 1.72 -16.30 4.13
CA PHE A 156 0.87 -15.17 4.46
C PHE A 156 -0.61 -15.55 4.40
N THR A 157 -1.44 -14.80 5.11
CA THR A 157 -2.90 -14.97 5.04
C THR A 157 -3.48 -13.65 4.54
N LYS A 158 -4.25 -13.72 3.46
CA LYS A 158 -5.06 -12.59 3.02
C LYS A 158 -6.31 -12.59 3.92
N SER A 159 -6.45 -11.56 4.73
CA SER A 159 -7.67 -11.29 5.53
C SER A 159 -8.82 -10.94 4.61
#